data_d4a31a7e22ec8658663b45e1673a7d60
#
_entry.id   d4a31a7e22ec8658663b45e1673a7d60
#
_cell.length_a   1.000
_cell.length_b   1.000
_cell.length_c   1.000
_cell.angle_alpha   90.00
_cell.angle_beta   90.00
_cell.angle_gamma   90.00
#
_symmetry.space_group_name_H-M   'P 1'
#
loop_
_entity.id
_entity.type
_entity.pdbx_description
1 polymer ?
#
loop_
_entity_poly.entity_id
_entity_poly.type
_entity_poly.pdbx_seq_one_letter_code
_entity_poly.pdbx_strand_id
1 'polypeptide(L)'
;VMSQYPDSPLPPTRRAFFLAAAQLGLASLATATATATTLATVVGAKALGAQPAPKRAAAAALPPMTVYKDPNCGCCTEWVSHVRKAGFVVTVRDTADMSSVKASFGVPSALESCHTARVGTYAIEGHVPADLIQKLLREQPVARGLAVPGMPQGSPGMEQGAPKDAFDVLLFDKAGKTRVFASR
;
A
#
# COMPACT_ATOMS: atom_id res chain seq x y z
N VAL A 1 1.85 -16.20 -47.41
CA VAL A 1 1.19 -14.89 -47.49
C VAL A 1 1.69 -14.10 -46.31
N MET A 2 2.68 -13.23 -46.59
CA MET A 2 3.26 -12.30 -45.58
C MET A 2 2.30 -11.13 -45.39
N SER A 3 1.77 -10.93 -44.17
CA SER A 3 0.98 -9.79 -43.82
C SER A 3 1.90 -8.75 -43.17
N GLN A 4 2.00 -7.59 -43.83
CA GLN A 4 2.79 -6.44 -43.39
C GLN A 4 2.05 -5.72 -42.26
N TYR A 5 2.74 -5.47 -41.15
CA TYR A 5 2.32 -4.54 -40.10
C TYR A 5 2.65 -3.09 -40.53
N PRO A 6 1.73 -2.14 -40.43
CA PRO A 6 2.05 -0.75 -40.67
C PRO A 6 2.74 -0.12 -39.45
N ASP A 7 3.84 0.58 -39.71
CA ASP A 7 4.58 1.43 -38.79
C ASP A 7 3.68 2.55 -38.22
N SER A 8 3.53 2.63 -36.93
CA SER A 8 2.91 3.76 -36.23
C SER A 8 3.97 4.73 -35.78
N PRO A 9 3.84 6.04 -36.07
CA PRO A 9 4.82 7.04 -35.67
C PRO A 9 4.70 7.41 -34.19
N LEU A 10 5.88 7.56 -33.53
CA LEU A 10 6.03 7.98 -32.16
C LEU A 10 5.56 9.43 -31.94
N PRO A 11 4.95 9.77 -30.79
CA PRO A 11 4.55 11.15 -30.48
C PRO A 11 5.76 12.00 -30.10
N PRO A 12 5.73 13.34 -30.39
CA PRO A 12 6.85 14.24 -30.15
C PRO A 12 7.06 14.54 -28.65
N THR A 13 8.32 14.48 -28.25
CA THR A 13 8.80 14.88 -26.92
C THR A 13 8.58 16.37 -26.68
N ARG A 14 7.77 16.75 -25.73
CA ARG A 14 7.64 18.12 -25.24
C ARG A 14 8.83 18.43 -24.31
N ARG A 15 9.85 19.10 -24.88
CA ARG A 15 10.83 19.83 -24.08
C ARG A 15 10.18 21.15 -23.62
N ALA A 16 9.90 21.24 -22.32
CA ALA A 16 9.51 22.49 -21.68
C ALA A 16 10.76 23.23 -21.21
N PHE A 17 10.94 24.44 -21.74
CA PHE A 17 11.93 25.43 -21.33
C PHE A 17 11.55 25.99 -19.95
N PHE A 18 12.44 25.92 -18.98
CA PHE A 18 12.37 26.78 -17.80
C PHE A 18 13.45 27.86 -17.91
N LEU A 19 13.01 29.08 -18.15
CA LEU A 19 13.80 30.29 -18.05
C LEU A 19 13.93 30.68 -16.56
N ALA A 20 15.19 30.86 -16.15
CA ALA A 20 15.56 31.41 -14.86
C ALA A 20 15.31 32.91 -14.80
N ALA A 21 14.67 33.41 -13.77
CA ALA A 21 14.66 34.83 -13.41
C ALA A 21 15.44 35.02 -12.12
N ALA A 22 16.63 35.61 -12.27
CA ALA A 22 17.43 36.09 -11.13
C ALA A 22 16.92 37.48 -10.75
N GLN A 23 16.63 37.70 -9.47
CA GLN A 23 16.44 39.05 -8.90
C GLN A 23 17.43 39.28 -7.77
N LEU A 24 18.35 40.18 -8.04
CA LEU A 24 19.24 40.88 -7.13
C LEU A 24 18.44 41.91 -6.31
N GLY A 25 18.44 41.82 -5.02
CA GLY A 25 17.90 42.84 -4.12
C GLY A 25 18.98 43.34 -3.15
N LEU A 26 19.31 44.60 -3.28
CA LEU A 26 20.39 45.36 -2.64
C LEU A 26 20.20 45.55 -1.13
N ALA A 27 21.32 45.70 -0.46
CA ALA A 27 21.58 45.98 0.91
C ALA A 27 20.93 47.30 1.45
N SER A 28 20.57 47.32 2.72
CA SER A 28 20.47 48.55 3.52
C SER A 28 21.07 48.30 4.90
N LEU A 29 22.23 48.91 5.11
CA LEU A 29 22.82 49.13 6.42
C LEU A 29 22.01 50.20 7.18
N ALA A 30 21.57 49.92 8.38
CA ALA A 30 21.15 50.90 9.33
C ALA A 30 21.87 50.65 10.66
N THR A 31 22.82 51.52 10.94
CA THR A 31 23.49 51.68 12.23
C THR A 31 22.56 52.39 13.20
N ALA A 32 22.31 51.83 14.37
CA ALA A 32 21.73 52.52 15.49
C ALA A 32 22.47 52.19 16.80
N THR A 33 22.88 53.25 17.44
CA THR A 33 23.74 53.41 18.60
C THR A 33 23.13 52.87 19.90
N ALA A 34 24.03 52.41 20.76
CA ALA A 34 23.81 51.90 22.11
C ALA A 34 23.26 52.96 23.06
N THR A 35 22.32 52.56 23.91
CA THR A 35 22.16 53.10 25.27
C THR A 35 21.92 51.97 26.26
N ALA A 36 22.89 51.79 27.14
CA ALA A 36 22.84 50.85 28.22
C ALA A 36 21.87 51.38 29.32
N THR A 37 20.84 50.61 29.62
CA THR A 37 20.04 50.80 30.83
C THR A 37 19.96 49.45 31.53
N THR A 38 20.69 49.34 32.64
CA THR A 38 20.66 48.22 33.57
C THR A 38 19.35 48.21 34.33
N LEU A 39 18.47 47.29 34.05
CA LEU A 39 17.36 46.91 34.90
C LEU A 39 17.54 45.48 35.38
N ALA A 40 17.68 45.31 36.67
CA ALA A 40 17.70 44.03 37.35
C ALA A 40 16.35 43.31 37.14
N THR A 41 16.34 42.26 36.33
CA THR A 41 15.17 41.39 36.17
C THR A 41 15.31 40.21 37.11
N VAL A 42 14.36 40.12 38.00
CA VAL A 42 14.07 38.98 38.88
C VAL A 42 13.86 37.75 38.01
N VAL A 43 14.76 36.76 38.15
CA VAL A 43 14.64 35.46 37.48
C VAL A 43 13.52 34.68 38.15
N GLY A 44 12.33 34.82 37.60
CA GLY A 44 11.22 33.91 37.87
C GLY A 44 11.49 32.57 37.17
N ALA A 45 11.87 31.54 37.91
CA ALA A 45 11.97 30.20 37.42
C ALA A 45 10.58 29.73 36.96
N LYS A 46 10.29 29.89 35.67
CA LYS A 46 9.14 29.21 35.04
C LYS A 46 9.42 27.71 35.09
N ALA A 47 8.69 27.01 35.98
CA ALA A 47 8.65 25.55 35.95
C ALA A 47 8.29 25.11 34.52
N LEU A 48 9.22 24.42 33.84
CA LEU A 48 8.92 23.72 32.60
C LEU A 48 7.89 22.64 32.95
N GLY A 49 6.63 22.93 32.67
CA GLY A 49 5.55 21.96 32.75
C GLY A 49 5.94 20.79 31.83
N ALA A 50 6.19 19.63 32.42
CA ALA A 50 6.37 18.40 31.68
C ALA A 50 5.13 18.21 30.81
N GLN A 51 5.28 18.40 29.50
CA GLN A 51 4.23 18.06 28.55
C GLN A 51 3.97 16.54 28.65
N PRO A 52 2.71 16.12 28.88
CA PRO A 52 2.42 14.70 28.87
C PRO A 52 2.82 14.15 27.50
N ALA A 53 3.65 13.11 27.51
CA ALA A 53 4.05 12.41 26.29
C ALA A 53 2.80 12.08 25.47
N PRO A 54 2.80 12.27 24.13
CA PRO A 54 1.65 11.95 23.29
C PRO A 54 1.28 10.48 23.55
N LYS A 55 0.07 10.23 24.05
CA LYS A 55 -0.48 8.90 24.20
C LYS A 55 -0.37 8.24 22.83
N ARG A 56 0.52 7.26 22.70
CA ARG A 56 0.66 6.43 21.50
C ARG A 56 -0.75 5.95 21.17
N ALA A 57 -1.32 6.45 20.06
CA ALA A 57 -2.64 6.04 19.63
C ALA A 57 -2.64 4.52 19.57
N ALA A 58 -3.51 3.87 20.34
CA ALA A 58 -3.66 2.43 20.30
C ALA A 58 -3.89 2.07 18.83
N ALA A 59 -3.02 1.23 18.28
CA ALA A 59 -3.15 0.79 16.89
C ALA A 59 -4.58 0.25 16.73
N ALA A 60 -5.38 0.88 15.87
CA ALA A 60 -6.75 0.45 15.66
C ALA A 60 -6.73 -1.04 15.28
N ALA A 61 -7.57 -1.85 15.94
CA ALA A 61 -7.64 -3.27 15.68
C ALA A 61 -7.92 -3.50 14.19
N LEU A 62 -7.21 -4.44 13.58
CA LEU A 62 -7.42 -4.79 12.18
C LEU A 62 -8.85 -5.33 11.99
N PRO A 63 -9.55 -4.98 10.89
CA PRO A 63 -10.85 -5.54 10.60
C PRO A 63 -10.80 -7.06 10.50
N PRO A 64 -11.86 -7.79 10.87
CA PRO A 64 -11.92 -9.23 10.69
C PRO A 64 -11.82 -9.59 9.20
N MET A 65 -11.17 -10.72 8.92
CA MET A 65 -10.97 -11.25 7.58
C MET A 65 -11.72 -12.57 7.42
N THR A 66 -12.43 -12.73 6.30
CA THR A 66 -13.00 -14.02 5.90
C THR A 66 -12.27 -14.53 4.67
N VAL A 67 -11.75 -15.74 4.73
CA VAL A 67 -10.99 -16.39 3.64
C VAL A 67 -11.79 -17.55 3.08
N TYR A 68 -11.99 -17.56 1.78
CA TYR A 68 -12.62 -18.64 1.03
C TYR A 68 -11.53 -19.39 0.27
N LYS A 69 -11.45 -20.70 0.47
CA LYS A 69 -10.44 -21.55 -0.15
C LYS A 69 -10.96 -22.95 -0.39
N ASP A 70 -10.34 -23.70 -1.31
CA ASP A 70 -10.54 -25.12 -1.42
C ASP A 70 -10.04 -25.83 -0.14
N PRO A 71 -10.77 -26.80 0.44
CA PRO A 71 -10.38 -27.52 1.65
C PRO A 71 -8.99 -28.19 1.52
N ASN A 72 -8.61 -28.63 0.33
CA ASN A 72 -7.37 -29.32 0.05
C ASN A 72 -6.20 -28.39 -0.32
N CYS A 73 -6.44 -27.06 -0.38
CA CYS A 73 -5.40 -26.08 -0.74
C CYS A 73 -4.41 -25.87 0.41
N GLY A 74 -3.25 -26.55 0.35
CA GLY A 74 -2.19 -26.45 1.37
C GLY A 74 -1.57 -25.05 1.44
N CYS A 75 -1.18 -24.48 0.29
CA CYS A 75 -0.59 -23.12 0.24
C CYS A 75 -1.55 -22.04 0.74
N CYS A 76 -2.86 -22.21 0.53
CA CYS A 76 -3.87 -21.32 1.10
C CYS A 76 -3.87 -21.38 2.63
N THR A 77 -3.68 -22.57 3.23
CA THR A 77 -3.59 -22.75 4.67
C THR A 77 -2.34 -22.04 5.24
N GLU A 78 -1.21 -22.13 4.54
CA GLU A 78 0.00 -21.41 4.93
C GLU A 78 -0.19 -19.88 4.82
N TRP A 79 -0.87 -19.40 3.78
CA TRP A 79 -1.20 -17.98 3.67
C TRP A 79 -2.12 -17.52 4.82
N VAL A 80 -3.11 -18.32 5.21
CA VAL A 80 -3.95 -18.03 6.40
C VAL A 80 -3.10 -17.93 7.67
N SER A 81 -2.11 -18.81 7.82
CA SER A 81 -1.14 -18.74 8.94
C SER A 81 -0.34 -17.43 8.90
N HIS A 82 0.13 -17.01 7.71
CA HIS A 82 0.86 -15.76 7.51
C HIS A 82 0.05 -14.53 7.95
N VAL A 83 -1.20 -14.40 7.50
CA VAL A 83 -2.03 -13.22 7.88
C VAL A 83 -2.45 -13.26 9.35
N ARG A 84 -2.65 -14.44 9.95
CA ARG A 84 -2.89 -14.56 11.39
C ARG A 84 -1.68 -14.10 12.21
N LYS A 85 -0.46 -14.48 11.81
CA LYS A 85 0.79 -14.02 12.46
C LYS A 85 0.94 -12.50 12.36
N ALA A 86 0.40 -11.88 11.31
CA ALA A 86 0.38 -10.43 11.14
C ALA A 86 -0.74 -9.72 11.95
N GLY A 87 -1.52 -10.46 12.75
CA GLY A 87 -2.52 -9.90 13.66
C GLY A 87 -3.95 -9.85 13.12
N PHE A 88 -4.24 -10.45 11.95
CA PHE A 88 -5.61 -10.55 11.46
C PHE A 88 -6.41 -11.62 12.21
N VAL A 89 -7.65 -11.30 12.60
CA VAL A 89 -8.64 -12.29 13.06
C VAL A 89 -9.28 -12.92 11.83
N VAL A 90 -9.01 -14.21 11.58
CA VAL A 90 -9.36 -14.89 10.33
C VAL A 90 -10.39 -15.98 10.53
N THR A 91 -11.52 -15.87 9.86
CA THR A 91 -12.52 -16.94 9.66
C THR A 91 -12.27 -17.60 8.31
N VAL A 92 -12.09 -18.91 8.30
CA VAL A 92 -11.92 -19.71 7.06
C VAL A 92 -13.27 -20.30 6.68
N ARG A 93 -13.59 -20.26 5.39
CA ARG A 93 -14.73 -20.92 4.77
C ARG A 93 -14.25 -21.79 3.62
N ASP A 94 -14.24 -23.08 3.85
CA ASP A 94 -13.89 -24.03 2.82
C ASP A 94 -15.03 -24.19 1.81
N THR A 95 -14.70 -24.20 0.53
CA THR A 95 -15.64 -24.38 -0.57
C THR A 95 -14.92 -24.94 -1.81
N ALA A 96 -15.55 -25.83 -2.52
CA ALA A 96 -15.07 -26.30 -3.83
C ALA A 96 -15.46 -25.34 -4.97
N ASP A 97 -16.46 -24.48 -4.76
CA ASP A 97 -16.94 -23.53 -5.77
C ASP A 97 -16.25 -22.16 -5.60
N MET A 98 -14.96 -22.14 -5.90
CA MET A 98 -14.18 -20.91 -5.87
C MET A 98 -14.55 -19.94 -6.99
N SER A 99 -15.08 -20.43 -8.12
CA SER A 99 -15.48 -19.56 -9.24
C SER A 99 -16.62 -18.65 -8.87
N SER A 100 -17.67 -19.17 -8.24
CA SER A 100 -18.80 -18.35 -7.74
C SER A 100 -18.35 -17.35 -6.67
N VAL A 101 -17.43 -17.75 -5.79
CA VAL A 101 -16.84 -16.82 -4.81
C VAL A 101 -16.15 -15.67 -5.51
N LYS A 102 -15.20 -15.93 -6.41
CA LYS A 102 -14.43 -14.90 -7.14
C LYS A 102 -15.36 -13.95 -7.92
N ALA A 103 -16.33 -14.50 -8.61
CA ALA A 103 -17.35 -13.71 -9.33
C ALA A 103 -18.14 -12.79 -8.37
N SER A 104 -18.57 -13.28 -7.19
CA SER A 104 -19.30 -12.50 -6.20
C SER A 104 -18.46 -11.37 -5.60
N PHE A 105 -17.16 -11.54 -5.53
CA PHE A 105 -16.20 -10.52 -5.11
C PHE A 105 -15.77 -9.58 -6.25
N GLY A 106 -16.20 -9.85 -7.49
CA GLY A 106 -15.84 -9.06 -8.68
C GLY A 106 -14.34 -9.13 -8.98
N VAL A 107 -13.74 -10.30 -8.76
CA VAL A 107 -12.35 -10.58 -9.16
C VAL A 107 -12.33 -10.81 -10.67
N PRO A 108 -11.56 -10.04 -11.44
CA PRO A 108 -11.39 -10.30 -12.87
C PRO A 108 -10.69 -11.64 -13.11
N SER A 109 -11.10 -12.40 -14.12
CA SER A 109 -10.54 -13.73 -14.41
C SER A 109 -9.02 -13.70 -14.63
N ALA A 110 -8.50 -12.63 -15.23
CA ALA A 110 -7.06 -12.44 -15.42
C ALA A 110 -6.26 -12.26 -14.09
N LEU A 111 -6.94 -12.02 -12.97
CA LEU A 111 -6.32 -11.83 -11.67
C LEU A 111 -6.52 -13.00 -10.72
N GLU A 112 -7.27 -14.02 -11.15
CA GLU A 112 -7.58 -15.16 -10.29
C GLU A 112 -6.36 -15.93 -9.83
N SER A 113 -6.41 -16.36 -8.58
CA SER A 113 -5.42 -17.19 -7.90
C SER A 113 -6.13 -18.28 -7.10
N CYS A 114 -5.48 -18.90 -6.11
CA CYS A 114 -6.04 -20.09 -5.46
C CYS A 114 -7.08 -19.80 -4.36
N HIS A 115 -7.13 -18.61 -3.80
CA HIS A 115 -8.11 -18.25 -2.76
C HIS A 115 -8.52 -16.78 -2.86
N THR A 116 -9.64 -16.46 -2.23
CA THR A 116 -10.17 -15.10 -2.16
C THR A 116 -10.49 -14.77 -0.71
N ALA A 117 -10.08 -13.61 -0.23
CA ALA A 117 -10.46 -13.14 1.10
C ALA A 117 -11.21 -11.82 1.04
N ARG A 118 -11.98 -11.55 2.10
CA ARG A 118 -12.62 -10.26 2.36
C ARG A 118 -12.07 -9.66 3.65
N VAL A 119 -11.65 -8.41 3.58
CA VAL A 119 -11.28 -7.61 4.74
C VAL A 119 -11.86 -6.21 4.61
N GLY A 120 -12.73 -5.82 5.55
CA GLY A 120 -13.54 -4.62 5.38
C GLY A 120 -14.36 -4.66 4.08
N THR A 121 -14.18 -3.66 3.22
CA THR A 121 -14.84 -3.57 1.91
C THR A 121 -14.01 -4.14 0.76
N TYR A 122 -12.78 -4.57 1.02
CA TYR A 122 -11.82 -5.00 0.00
C TYR A 122 -11.83 -6.50 -0.22
N ALA A 123 -11.68 -6.90 -1.48
CA ALA A 123 -11.33 -8.25 -1.89
C ALA A 123 -9.80 -8.41 -1.92
N ILE A 124 -9.31 -9.52 -1.42
CA ILE A 124 -7.89 -9.90 -1.47
C ILE A 124 -7.81 -11.22 -2.22
N GLU A 125 -7.15 -11.21 -3.36
CA GLU A 125 -7.04 -12.38 -4.25
C GLU A 125 -5.63 -12.95 -4.22
N GLY A 126 -5.50 -14.22 -3.89
CA GLY A 126 -4.24 -14.94 -3.85
C GLY A 126 -3.29 -14.50 -2.74
N HIS A 127 -2.02 -14.74 -2.94
CA HIS A 127 -0.98 -14.71 -1.91
C HIS A 127 -0.44 -13.30 -1.62
N VAL A 128 -1.35 -12.34 -1.37
CA VAL A 128 -1.00 -10.95 -1.05
C VAL A 128 -0.31 -10.87 0.30
N PRO A 129 0.88 -10.23 0.41
CA PRO A 129 1.58 -10.03 1.68
C PRO A 129 0.75 -9.24 2.69
N ALA A 130 0.77 -9.67 3.95
CA ALA A 130 -0.05 -9.09 5.02
C ALA A 130 0.26 -7.60 5.28
N ASP A 131 1.52 -7.18 5.14
CA ASP A 131 1.94 -5.77 5.27
C ASP A 131 1.28 -4.88 4.21
N LEU A 132 1.07 -5.40 2.99
CA LEU A 132 0.39 -4.69 1.91
C LEU A 132 -1.14 -4.64 2.12
N ILE A 133 -1.73 -5.67 2.73
CA ILE A 133 -3.13 -5.62 3.18
C ILE A 133 -3.29 -4.54 4.27
N GLN A 134 -2.38 -4.49 5.23
CA GLN A 134 -2.38 -3.44 6.26
C GLN A 134 -2.18 -2.05 5.65
N LYS A 135 -1.29 -1.91 4.64
CA LYS A 135 -1.11 -0.66 3.88
C LYS A 135 -2.41 -0.25 3.18
N LEU A 136 -3.08 -1.16 2.49
CA LEU A 136 -4.39 -0.93 1.85
C LEU A 136 -5.42 -0.40 2.84
N LEU A 137 -5.51 -1.01 4.02
CA LEU A 137 -6.45 -0.62 5.08
C LEU A 137 -6.15 0.75 5.68
N ARG A 138 -4.88 1.17 5.72
CA ARG A 138 -4.50 2.52 6.17
C ARG A 138 -4.76 3.58 5.11
N GLU A 139 -4.43 3.29 3.85
CA GLU A 139 -4.53 4.25 2.74
C GLU A 139 -5.95 4.39 2.20
N GLN A 140 -6.77 3.36 2.34
CA GLN A 140 -8.18 3.31 1.91
C GLN A 140 -8.42 3.83 0.47
N PRO A 141 -7.65 3.41 -0.53
CA PRO A 141 -7.84 3.87 -1.89
C PRO A 141 -9.22 3.44 -2.42
N VAL A 142 -9.76 4.23 -3.36
CA VAL A 142 -10.97 3.81 -4.09
C VAL A 142 -10.59 2.66 -5.03
N ALA A 143 -10.89 1.45 -4.59
CA ALA A 143 -10.56 0.21 -5.29
C ALA A 143 -11.52 -0.91 -4.90
N ARG A 144 -11.53 -2.00 -5.65
CA ARG A 144 -12.20 -3.25 -5.28
C ARG A 144 -11.32 -4.08 -4.35
N GLY A 145 -10.00 -4.14 -4.60
CA GLY A 145 -9.09 -4.93 -3.79
C GLY A 145 -7.66 -5.02 -4.32
N LEU A 146 -6.91 -5.97 -3.74
CA LEU A 146 -5.57 -6.35 -4.16
C LEU A 146 -5.56 -7.77 -4.73
N ALA A 147 -4.68 -8.02 -5.69
CA ALA A 147 -4.46 -9.33 -6.25
C ALA A 147 -2.97 -9.64 -6.44
N VAL A 148 -2.60 -10.89 -6.20
CA VAL A 148 -1.38 -11.53 -6.69
C VAL A 148 -1.83 -12.63 -7.64
N PRO A 149 -1.83 -12.37 -8.97
CA PRO A 149 -2.27 -13.36 -9.97
C PRO A 149 -1.37 -14.59 -9.97
N GLY A 150 -1.94 -15.76 -10.20
CA GLY A 150 -1.21 -17.00 -10.18
C GLY A 150 -0.71 -17.37 -8.77
N MET A 151 0.44 -17.99 -8.71
CA MET A 151 1.06 -18.49 -7.48
C MET A 151 2.59 -18.33 -7.56
N PRO A 152 3.11 -17.07 -7.57
CA PRO A 152 4.55 -16.86 -7.71
C PRO A 152 5.31 -17.43 -6.50
N GLN A 153 6.43 -18.10 -6.78
CA GLN A 153 7.31 -18.65 -5.75
C GLN A 153 7.84 -17.51 -4.86
N GLY A 154 7.85 -17.74 -3.54
CA GLY A 154 8.28 -16.73 -2.58
C GLY A 154 7.20 -15.74 -2.17
N SER A 155 6.00 -15.77 -2.78
CA SER A 155 4.83 -15.11 -2.18
C SER A 155 4.43 -15.84 -0.89
N PRO A 156 3.79 -15.16 0.10
CA PRO A 156 3.46 -15.77 1.39
C PRO A 156 2.63 -17.04 1.26
N GLY A 157 3.12 -18.16 1.82
CA GLY A 157 2.51 -19.48 1.70
C GLY A 157 2.98 -20.28 0.48
N MET A 158 3.85 -19.70 -0.36
CA MET A 158 4.49 -20.33 -1.50
C MET A 158 6.01 -20.50 -1.32
N GLU A 159 6.52 -20.36 -0.11
CA GLU A 159 7.94 -20.48 0.24
C GLU A 159 8.36 -21.97 0.32
N GLN A 160 8.50 -22.64 -0.81
CA GLN A 160 8.84 -24.07 -0.85
C GLN A 160 10.32 -24.34 -1.20
N GLY A 161 11.22 -23.43 -0.78
CA GLY A 161 12.67 -23.62 -0.93
C GLY A 161 13.23 -23.40 -2.35
N ALA A 162 12.40 -23.02 -3.31
CA ALA A 162 12.83 -22.59 -4.63
C ALA A 162 13.32 -21.14 -4.62
N PRO A 163 14.10 -20.68 -5.62
CA PRO A 163 14.39 -19.27 -5.81
C PRO A 163 13.10 -18.45 -5.85
N LYS A 164 13.11 -17.28 -5.22
CA LYS A 164 11.96 -16.40 -5.19
C LYS A 164 11.77 -15.73 -6.55
N ASP A 165 10.53 -15.76 -7.05
CA ASP A 165 10.13 -14.95 -8.18
C ASP A 165 9.88 -13.50 -7.75
N ALA A 166 10.25 -12.55 -8.61
CA ALA A 166 9.73 -11.20 -8.47
C ALA A 166 8.24 -11.19 -8.89
N PHE A 167 7.38 -10.54 -8.12
CA PHE A 167 5.96 -10.44 -8.45
C PHE A 167 5.38 -9.08 -8.09
N ASP A 168 4.33 -8.70 -8.81
CA ASP A 168 3.58 -7.51 -8.54
C ASP A 168 2.31 -7.80 -7.74
N VAL A 169 2.02 -6.94 -6.77
CA VAL A 169 0.72 -6.86 -6.12
C VAL A 169 -0.07 -5.78 -6.82
N LEU A 170 -1.18 -6.17 -7.43
CA LEU A 170 -2.01 -5.31 -8.23
C LEU A 170 -3.19 -4.78 -7.42
N LEU A 171 -3.43 -3.48 -7.50
CA LEU A 171 -4.70 -2.88 -7.07
C LEU A 171 -5.66 -2.95 -8.26
N PHE A 172 -6.90 -3.41 -8.03
CA PHE A 172 -7.94 -3.47 -9.07
C PHE A 172 -9.22 -2.75 -8.63
N ASP A 173 -9.93 -2.15 -9.58
CA ASP A 173 -11.18 -1.44 -9.35
C ASP A 173 -12.41 -2.28 -9.75
N LYS A 174 -13.60 -1.70 -9.61
CA LYS A 174 -14.87 -2.35 -9.97
C LYS A 174 -15.04 -2.60 -11.47
N ALA A 175 -14.29 -1.89 -12.30
CA ALA A 175 -14.29 -2.07 -13.76
C ALA A 175 -13.22 -3.07 -14.21
N GLY A 176 -12.46 -3.66 -13.28
CA GLY A 176 -11.37 -4.60 -13.57
C GLY A 176 -10.06 -3.92 -14.02
N LYS A 177 -10.00 -2.58 -14.00
CA LYS A 177 -8.75 -1.87 -14.30
C LYS A 177 -7.75 -2.06 -13.18
N THR A 178 -6.49 -2.32 -13.56
CA THR A 178 -5.40 -2.61 -12.62
C THR A 178 -4.31 -1.55 -12.64
N ARG A 179 -3.59 -1.44 -11.51
CA ARG A 179 -2.31 -0.76 -11.40
C ARG A 179 -1.42 -1.47 -10.38
N VAL A 180 -0.12 -1.37 -10.53
CA VAL A 180 0.83 -1.90 -9.55
C VAL A 180 0.67 -1.13 -8.24
N PHE A 181 0.44 -1.85 -7.14
CA PHE A 181 0.37 -1.32 -5.79
C PHE A 181 1.73 -1.44 -5.08
N ALA A 182 2.43 -2.54 -5.33
CA ALA A 182 3.80 -2.78 -4.88
C ALA A 182 4.42 -3.92 -5.69
N SER A 183 5.76 -3.95 -5.78
CA SER A 183 6.54 -5.08 -6.29
C SER A 183 7.31 -5.75 -5.15
N ARG A 184 7.55 -7.05 -5.26
CA ARG A 184 8.25 -7.90 -4.29
C ARG A 184 9.31 -8.77 -4.97
#